data_141e2e7d62717e449198bca79b66c154
#
_entry.id   141e2e7d62717e449198bca79b66c154
#
_cell.length_a   1.000
_cell.length_b   1.000
_cell.length_c   1.000
_cell.angle_alpha   90.00
_cell.angle_beta   90.00
_cell.angle_gamma   90.00
#
_symmetry.space_group_name_H-M   'P 1'
#
loop_
_entity.id
_entity.type
_entity.pdbx_description
1 polymer ?
#
loop_
_entity_poly.entity_id
_entity_poly.type
_entity_poly.pdbx_seq_one_letter_code
_entity_poly.pdbx_strand_id
1 'polypeptide(L)'
;MTIIIDNAANWRDIARVGDGEKLELATAAWDRIAYANRIVGNLVEKGIRAYGVNTGVGALASQVVAPALQQKLSRNIILSHACGVGELVPERSIRAVIAAQVANFAHGHSGVRPEIVRNLLAFLERNCVPDVPSRGSAGYLTHNAHIALVLIGEGHAFVEPAGRA
;
A
#
# COMPACT_ATOMS: atom_id res chain seq x y z
N MET A 1 1.74 -22.64 4.86
CA MET A 1 2.96 -22.62 3.99
C MET A 1 3.37 -21.17 3.80
N THR A 2 4.65 -20.85 3.58
CA THR A 2 5.09 -19.47 3.34
C THR A 2 5.32 -19.24 1.86
N ILE A 3 4.73 -18.21 1.30
CA ILE A 3 4.93 -17.77 -0.07
C ILE A 3 6.02 -16.71 -0.04
N ILE A 4 7.09 -16.91 -0.81
CA ILE A 4 8.21 -15.96 -0.90
C ILE A 4 8.18 -15.34 -2.28
N ILE A 5 8.03 -14.00 -2.33
CA ILE A 5 8.05 -13.23 -3.58
C ILE A 5 9.42 -12.56 -3.71
N ASP A 6 10.08 -12.82 -4.82
CA ASP A 6 11.24 -12.05 -5.24
C ASP A 6 10.78 -10.93 -6.20
N ASN A 7 10.52 -11.26 -7.44
CA ASN A 7 10.31 -10.28 -8.50
C ASN A 7 8.91 -10.42 -9.16
N ALA A 8 8.27 -11.58 -9.04
CA ALA A 8 6.94 -11.80 -9.59
C ALA A 8 6.12 -12.71 -8.68
N ALA A 9 4.82 -12.46 -8.64
CA ALA A 9 3.84 -13.33 -8.03
C ALA A 9 2.85 -13.78 -9.10
N ASN A 10 2.47 -15.05 -9.09
CA ASN A 10 1.36 -15.50 -9.92
C ASN A 10 0.03 -15.34 -9.16
N TRP A 11 -1.08 -15.36 -9.88
CA TRP A 11 -2.40 -15.16 -9.29
C TRP A 11 -2.77 -16.24 -8.25
N ARG A 12 -2.22 -17.46 -8.36
CA ARG A 12 -2.45 -18.54 -7.41
C ARG A 12 -1.80 -18.25 -6.06
N ASP A 13 -0.58 -17.70 -6.07
CA ASP A 13 0.11 -17.28 -4.85
C ASP A 13 -0.66 -16.15 -4.15
N ILE A 14 -1.14 -15.17 -4.90
CA ILE A 14 -1.98 -14.09 -4.37
C ILE A 14 -3.27 -14.65 -3.76
N ALA A 15 -3.95 -15.60 -4.43
CA ALA A 15 -5.15 -16.23 -3.92
C ALA A 15 -4.89 -17.01 -2.61
N ARG A 16 -3.78 -17.74 -2.51
CA ARG A 16 -3.38 -18.48 -1.31
C ARG A 16 -3.09 -17.55 -0.11
N VAL A 17 -2.47 -16.37 -0.35
CA VAL A 17 -2.33 -15.35 0.69
C VAL A 17 -3.70 -14.81 1.11
N GLY A 18 -4.61 -14.62 0.16
CA GLY A 18 -6.02 -14.33 0.47
C GLY A 18 -6.65 -15.36 1.39
N ASP A 19 -6.35 -16.64 1.18
CA ASP A 19 -6.82 -17.78 1.99
C ASP A 19 -6.06 -17.97 3.33
N GLY A 20 -5.15 -17.04 3.68
CA GLY A 20 -4.47 -17.02 4.98
C GLY A 20 -3.02 -17.50 4.99
N GLU A 21 -2.44 -17.89 3.84
CA GLU A 21 -1.02 -18.25 3.80
C GLU A 21 -0.11 -17.05 4.07
N LYS A 22 1.03 -17.32 4.68
CA LYS A 22 2.03 -16.30 5.02
C LYS A 22 2.73 -15.80 3.76
N LEU A 23 2.97 -14.49 3.70
CA LEU A 23 3.72 -13.82 2.63
C LEU A 23 5.03 -13.24 3.16
N GLU A 24 6.11 -13.47 2.45
CA GLU A 24 7.42 -12.88 2.70
C GLU A 24 8.03 -12.35 1.40
N LEU A 25 8.93 -11.41 1.51
CA LEU A 25 9.76 -10.93 0.40
C LEU A 25 11.18 -11.46 0.51
N ALA A 26 11.74 -11.87 -0.62
CA ALA A 26 13.15 -12.21 -0.73
C ALA A 26 14.05 -10.98 -0.47
N THR A 27 15.28 -11.20 -0.03
CA THR A 27 16.26 -10.13 0.24
C THR A 27 16.43 -9.21 -0.98
N ALA A 28 16.54 -9.78 -2.18
CA ALA A 28 16.71 -9.00 -3.41
C ALA A 28 15.50 -8.07 -3.70
N ALA A 29 14.28 -8.45 -3.31
CA ALA A 29 13.12 -7.57 -3.40
C ALA A 29 13.23 -6.36 -2.46
N TRP A 30 13.69 -6.57 -1.23
CA TRP A 30 13.94 -5.49 -0.28
C TRP A 30 15.03 -4.53 -0.76
N ASP A 31 16.09 -5.04 -1.39
CA ASP A 31 17.16 -4.22 -1.96
C ASP A 31 16.63 -3.33 -3.08
N ARG A 32 15.78 -3.85 -3.96
CA ARG A 32 15.12 -3.07 -5.02
C ARG A 32 14.20 -1.99 -4.47
N ILE A 33 13.38 -2.30 -3.47
CA ILE A 33 12.50 -1.34 -2.80
C ILE A 33 13.32 -0.21 -2.18
N ALA A 34 14.38 -0.55 -1.44
CA ALA A 34 15.25 0.43 -0.80
C ALA A 34 15.99 1.29 -1.83
N TYR A 35 16.45 0.70 -2.93
CA TYR A 35 17.09 1.44 -4.03
C TYR A 35 16.14 2.45 -4.67
N ALA A 36 14.93 2.02 -5.04
CA ALA A 36 13.92 2.90 -5.63
C ALA A 36 13.53 4.05 -4.68
N ASN A 37 13.41 3.77 -3.38
CA ASN A 37 13.13 4.80 -2.39
C ASN A 37 14.24 5.85 -2.30
N ARG A 38 15.53 5.45 -2.36
CA ARG A 38 16.65 6.40 -2.42
C ARG A 38 16.60 7.29 -3.66
N ILE A 39 16.20 6.74 -4.83
CA ILE A 39 16.04 7.54 -6.05
C ILE A 39 14.99 8.63 -5.82
N VAL A 40 13.84 8.28 -5.25
CA VAL A 40 12.77 9.25 -4.95
C VAL A 40 13.25 10.30 -3.96
N GLY A 41 13.96 9.91 -2.90
CA GLY A 41 14.58 10.85 -1.95
C GLY A 41 15.49 11.86 -2.64
N ASN A 42 16.39 11.40 -3.50
CA ASN A 42 17.30 12.25 -4.26
C ASN A 42 16.56 13.22 -5.21
N LEU A 43 15.45 12.78 -5.83
CA LEU A 43 14.64 13.65 -6.68
C LEU A 43 14.00 14.77 -5.86
N VAL A 44 13.48 14.46 -4.68
CA VAL A 44 12.86 15.44 -3.78
C VAL A 44 13.91 16.43 -3.26
N GLU A 45 15.07 15.96 -2.80
CA GLU A 45 16.17 16.80 -2.31
C GLU A 45 16.69 17.76 -3.37
N LYS A 46 16.78 17.31 -4.62
CA LYS A 46 17.22 18.14 -5.76
C LYS A 46 16.11 19.05 -6.31
N GLY A 47 14.91 19.02 -5.75
CA GLY A 47 13.77 19.79 -6.23
C GLY A 47 13.31 19.39 -7.64
N ILE A 48 13.66 18.20 -8.11
CA ILE A 48 13.25 17.70 -9.44
C ILE A 48 11.77 17.36 -9.36
N ARG A 49 10.96 17.94 -10.25
CA ARG A 49 9.53 17.69 -10.31
C ARG A 49 9.24 16.23 -10.67
N ALA A 50 8.55 15.54 -9.81
CA ALA A 50 8.11 14.17 -10.02
C ALA A 50 6.63 14.02 -9.66
N TYR A 51 5.82 13.58 -10.65
CA TYR A 51 4.37 13.44 -10.51
C TYR A 51 3.99 12.53 -9.32
N GLY A 52 3.08 13.02 -8.47
CA GLY A 52 2.58 12.29 -7.31
C GLY A 52 3.60 12.08 -6.19
N VAL A 53 4.83 12.59 -6.36
CA VAL A 53 5.89 12.57 -5.34
C VAL A 53 5.97 13.93 -4.64
N ASN A 54 6.30 14.97 -5.39
CA ASN A 54 6.39 16.34 -4.89
C ASN A 54 5.49 17.31 -5.68
N THR A 55 4.48 16.79 -6.35
CA THR A 55 3.42 17.57 -7.02
C THR A 55 2.04 17.13 -6.52
N GLY A 56 1.02 17.94 -6.78
CA GLY A 56 -0.34 17.47 -6.74
C GLY A 56 -0.61 16.36 -7.77
N VAL A 57 -1.82 15.85 -7.77
CA VAL A 57 -2.29 14.80 -8.70
C VAL A 57 -3.44 15.33 -9.56
N GLY A 58 -3.72 14.66 -10.69
CA GLY A 58 -4.80 15.06 -11.60
C GLY A 58 -4.62 16.50 -12.11
N ALA A 59 -5.60 17.35 -11.95
CA ALA A 59 -5.59 18.75 -12.36
C ALA A 59 -4.48 19.58 -11.67
N LEU A 60 -3.98 19.14 -10.52
CA LEU A 60 -2.92 19.79 -9.76
C LEU A 60 -1.52 19.23 -10.04
N ALA A 61 -1.36 18.38 -11.03
CA ALA A 61 -0.10 17.69 -11.37
C ALA A 61 1.05 18.65 -11.73
N SER A 62 0.73 19.86 -12.19
CA SER A 62 1.73 20.89 -12.51
C SER A 62 2.25 21.67 -11.29
N GLN A 63 1.57 21.58 -10.16
CA GLN A 63 1.90 22.34 -8.95
C GLN A 63 2.92 21.58 -8.11
N VAL A 64 4.13 22.13 -7.98
CA VAL A 64 5.14 21.60 -7.04
C VAL A 64 4.78 22.02 -5.63
N VAL A 65 4.84 21.07 -4.70
CA VAL A 65 4.51 21.26 -3.30
C VAL A 65 5.80 21.39 -2.49
N ALA A 66 5.89 22.42 -1.67
CA ALA A 66 7.04 22.63 -0.80
C ALA A 66 7.27 21.43 0.13
N PRO A 67 8.53 21.05 0.41
CA PRO A 67 8.86 19.88 1.24
C PRO A 67 8.11 19.85 2.59
N ALA A 68 7.96 20.99 3.25
CA ALA A 68 7.24 21.10 4.51
C ALA A 68 5.73 20.76 4.42
N LEU A 69 5.15 20.78 3.23
CA LEU A 69 3.74 20.48 2.98
C LEU A 69 3.49 19.09 2.39
N GLN A 70 4.53 18.35 2.02
CA GLN A 70 4.39 17.06 1.33
C GLN A 70 3.69 16.00 2.21
N GLN A 71 3.98 15.98 3.50
CA GLN A 71 3.28 15.07 4.41
C GLN A 71 1.77 15.38 4.47
N LYS A 72 1.41 16.65 4.54
CA LYS A 72 0.01 17.11 4.51
C LYS A 72 -0.67 16.75 3.18
N LEU A 73 0.04 16.94 2.07
CA LEU A 73 -0.44 16.54 0.75
C LEU A 73 -0.73 15.05 0.69
N SER A 74 0.21 14.21 1.10
CA SER A 74 0.06 12.74 1.08
C SER A 74 -1.14 12.29 1.92
N ARG A 75 -1.30 12.84 3.13
CA ARG A 75 -2.48 12.57 3.97
C ARG A 75 -3.77 13.01 3.29
N ASN A 76 -3.80 14.21 2.71
CA ASN A 76 -5.00 14.74 2.03
C ASN A 76 -5.36 13.91 0.79
N ILE A 77 -4.39 13.38 0.05
CA ILE A 77 -4.62 12.48 -1.08
C ILE A 77 -5.33 11.21 -0.57
N ILE A 78 -4.84 10.58 0.50
CA ILE A 78 -5.47 9.40 1.08
C ILE A 78 -6.92 9.71 1.48
N LEU A 79 -7.15 10.78 2.25
CA LEU A 79 -8.48 11.18 2.70
C LEU A 79 -9.44 11.47 1.55
N SER A 80 -8.98 12.16 0.51
CA SER A 80 -9.82 12.52 -0.65
C SER A 80 -10.19 11.32 -1.53
N HIS A 81 -9.42 10.23 -1.47
CA HIS A 81 -9.65 9.02 -2.26
C HIS A 81 -10.35 7.91 -1.46
N ALA A 82 -10.35 7.99 -0.13
CA ALA A 82 -11.05 7.05 0.73
C ALA A 82 -12.54 7.41 0.85
N CYS A 83 -13.22 7.44 -0.28
CA CYS A 83 -14.62 7.86 -0.41
C CYS A 83 -15.54 6.69 -0.77
N GLY A 84 -15.13 5.46 -0.51
CA GLY A 84 -15.91 4.26 -0.78
C GLY A 84 -17.17 4.18 0.07
N VAL A 85 -18.21 3.54 -0.47
CA VAL A 85 -19.51 3.34 0.18
C VAL A 85 -19.99 1.89 -0.03
N GLY A 86 -21.03 1.51 0.69
CA GLY A 86 -21.67 0.21 0.56
C GLY A 86 -21.09 -0.83 1.52
N GLU A 87 -21.39 -2.09 1.23
CA GLU A 87 -20.90 -3.22 2.04
C GLU A 87 -19.38 -3.37 1.95
N LEU A 88 -18.80 -3.95 2.97
CA LEU A 88 -17.35 -4.20 2.99
C LEU A 88 -16.98 -5.31 2.00
N VAL A 89 -15.84 -5.14 1.37
CA VAL A 89 -15.21 -6.18 0.55
C VAL A 89 -14.82 -7.35 1.45
N PRO A 90 -15.07 -8.61 1.05
CA PRO A 90 -14.71 -9.77 1.86
C PRO A 90 -13.23 -9.77 2.26
N GLU A 91 -12.95 -10.17 3.50
CA GLU A 91 -11.61 -10.22 4.09
C GLU A 91 -10.57 -10.92 3.19
N ARG A 92 -10.93 -12.10 2.67
CA ARG A 92 -10.10 -12.84 1.71
C ARG A 92 -9.63 -11.97 0.54
N SER A 93 -10.52 -11.15 0.01
CA SER A 93 -10.23 -10.28 -1.13
C SER A 93 -9.30 -9.13 -0.72
N ILE A 94 -9.48 -8.55 0.46
CA ILE A 94 -8.60 -7.49 0.96
C ILE A 94 -7.20 -8.01 1.23
N ARG A 95 -7.07 -9.21 1.82
CA ARG A 95 -5.79 -9.90 1.97
C ARG A 95 -5.10 -10.10 0.63
N ALA A 96 -5.85 -10.54 -0.41
CA ALA A 96 -5.33 -10.70 -1.76
C ALA A 96 -4.90 -9.36 -2.39
N VAL A 97 -5.66 -8.27 -2.17
CA VAL A 97 -5.29 -6.91 -2.63
C VAL A 97 -3.97 -6.46 -1.98
N ILE A 98 -3.83 -6.65 -0.66
CA ILE A 98 -2.59 -6.30 0.06
C ILE A 98 -1.42 -7.13 -0.49
N ALA A 99 -1.60 -8.44 -0.71
CA ALA A 99 -0.57 -9.31 -1.27
C ALA A 99 -0.15 -8.87 -2.68
N ALA A 100 -1.11 -8.54 -3.55
CA ALA A 100 -0.85 -8.03 -4.89
C ALA A 100 -0.09 -6.69 -4.85
N GLN A 101 -0.44 -5.81 -3.92
CA GLN A 101 0.25 -4.53 -3.73
C GLN A 101 1.69 -4.72 -3.24
N VAL A 102 1.93 -5.63 -2.30
CA VAL A 102 3.27 -6.00 -1.84
C VAL A 102 4.09 -6.58 -3.00
N ALA A 103 3.51 -7.48 -3.81
CA ALA A 103 4.16 -8.04 -5.00
C ALA A 103 4.52 -6.94 -6.02
N ASN A 104 3.64 -5.96 -6.23
CA ASN A 104 3.92 -4.81 -7.10
C ASN A 104 5.10 -3.97 -6.57
N PHE A 105 5.19 -3.75 -5.27
CA PHE A 105 6.32 -3.03 -4.66
C PHE A 105 7.64 -3.79 -4.76
N ALA A 106 7.61 -5.12 -4.76
CA ALA A 106 8.79 -5.97 -4.90
C ALA A 106 9.57 -5.76 -6.21
N HIS A 107 8.91 -5.24 -7.26
CA HIS A 107 9.58 -4.85 -8.51
C HIS A 107 10.55 -3.66 -8.33
N GLY A 108 10.40 -2.83 -7.29
CA GLY A 108 11.27 -1.69 -7.04
C GLY A 108 11.09 -0.51 -7.97
N HIS A 109 9.86 -0.28 -8.48
CA HIS A 109 9.58 0.83 -9.40
C HIS A 109 8.75 1.96 -8.79
N SER A 110 8.21 1.78 -7.60
CA SER A 110 7.27 2.75 -6.99
C SER A 110 7.94 3.78 -6.08
N GLY A 111 9.16 3.52 -5.61
CA GLY A 111 9.86 4.39 -4.67
C GLY A 111 9.22 4.48 -3.28
N VAL A 112 8.32 3.56 -2.95
CA VAL A 112 7.69 3.46 -1.64
C VAL A 112 8.72 3.25 -0.54
N ARG A 113 8.47 3.82 0.64
CA ARG A 113 9.33 3.57 1.81
C ARG A 113 9.21 2.10 2.26
N PRO A 114 10.33 1.43 2.57
CA PRO A 114 10.33 0.04 3.03
C PRO A 114 9.39 -0.22 4.23
N GLU A 115 9.24 0.77 5.12
CA GLU A 115 8.35 0.69 6.29
C GLU A 115 6.89 0.46 5.90
N ILE A 116 6.42 1.07 4.82
CA ILE A 116 5.05 0.88 4.32
C ILE A 116 4.84 -0.59 3.91
N VAL A 117 5.82 -1.17 3.22
CA VAL A 117 5.76 -2.57 2.80
C VAL A 117 5.80 -3.52 4.00
N ARG A 118 6.64 -3.22 5.02
CA ARG A 118 6.66 -3.98 6.28
C ARG A 118 5.31 -3.93 7.00
N ASN A 119 4.67 -2.75 7.04
CA ASN A 119 3.37 -2.60 7.68
C ASN A 119 2.26 -3.38 6.93
N LEU A 120 2.28 -3.40 5.60
CA LEU A 120 1.36 -4.20 4.80
C LEU A 120 1.55 -5.71 5.05
N LEU A 121 2.79 -6.17 5.15
CA LEU A 121 3.09 -7.56 5.54
C LEU A 121 2.61 -7.87 6.96
N ALA A 122 2.80 -6.92 7.89
CA ALA A 122 2.32 -7.07 9.26
C ALA A 122 0.78 -7.12 9.35
N PHE A 123 0.05 -6.44 8.45
CA PHE A 123 -1.40 -6.60 8.36
C PHE A 123 -1.78 -8.03 8.03
N LEU A 124 -1.12 -8.65 7.06
CA LEU A 124 -1.35 -10.04 6.68
C LEU A 124 -0.99 -11.02 7.81
N GLU A 125 0.16 -10.81 8.46
CA GLU A 125 0.68 -11.67 9.52
C GLU A 125 -0.17 -11.64 10.78
N ARG A 126 -0.68 -10.45 11.15
CA ARG A 126 -1.48 -10.23 12.37
C ARG A 126 -2.99 -10.33 12.13
N ASN A 127 -3.38 -10.75 10.94
CA ASN A 127 -4.78 -10.77 10.52
C ASN A 127 -5.52 -9.44 10.79
N CYS A 128 -4.83 -8.33 10.53
CA CYS A 128 -5.40 -6.98 10.59
C CYS A 128 -5.93 -6.63 9.19
N VAL A 129 -7.23 -6.75 9.00
CA VAL A 129 -7.86 -6.55 7.69
C VAL A 129 -8.58 -5.21 7.65
N PRO A 130 -8.11 -4.24 6.84
CA PRO A 130 -8.76 -2.95 6.68
C PRO A 130 -10.21 -3.06 6.20
N ASP A 131 -11.08 -2.20 6.74
CA ASP A 131 -12.45 -2.03 6.29
C ASP A 131 -12.46 -1.25 4.96
N VAL A 132 -12.80 -1.94 3.89
CA VAL A 132 -12.81 -1.37 2.54
C VAL A 132 -14.20 -1.50 1.92
N PRO A 133 -14.94 -0.39 1.73
CA PRO A 133 -16.23 -0.41 1.05
C PRO A 133 -16.11 -0.84 -0.42
N SER A 134 -17.12 -1.56 -0.92
CA SER A 134 -17.08 -2.22 -2.23
C SER A 134 -17.36 -1.32 -3.42
N ARG A 135 -17.89 -0.10 -3.21
CA ARG A 135 -18.34 0.80 -4.28
C ARG A 135 -17.66 2.16 -4.20
N GLY A 136 -17.57 2.86 -5.34
CA GLY A 136 -17.07 4.24 -5.43
C GLY A 136 -15.65 4.35 -5.98
N SER A 137 -15.02 3.25 -6.38
CA SER A 137 -13.67 3.28 -6.94
C SER A 137 -13.67 3.35 -8.46
N ALA A 138 -12.85 4.25 -9.00
CA ALA A 138 -12.41 4.17 -10.39
C ALA A 138 -11.14 3.30 -10.43
N GLY A 139 -11.27 2.08 -10.91
CA GLY A 139 -10.23 1.07 -10.76
C GLY A 139 -10.08 0.63 -9.29
N TYR A 140 -8.88 0.72 -8.72
CA TYR A 140 -8.59 0.28 -7.35
C TYR A 140 -8.15 1.43 -6.40
N LEU A 141 -8.23 2.68 -6.84
CA LEU A 141 -7.73 3.84 -6.08
C LEU A 141 -8.39 3.98 -4.72
N THR A 142 -9.72 3.92 -4.66
CA THR A 142 -10.48 4.05 -3.41
C THR A 142 -10.17 2.89 -2.45
N HIS A 143 -10.07 1.66 -2.96
CA HIS A 143 -9.75 0.50 -2.12
C HIS A 143 -8.37 0.67 -1.46
N ASN A 144 -7.35 1.04 -2.24
CA ASN A 144 -6.01 1.29 -1.70
C ASN A 144 -5.98 2.50 -0.73
N ALA A 145 -6.80 3.51 -0.96
CA ALA A 145 -6.91 4.65 -0.04
C ALA A 145 -7.49 4.23 1.32
N HIS A 146 -8.50 3.36 1.36
CA HIS A 146 -9.01 2.79 2.61
C HIS A 146 -7.98 1.94 3.35
N ILE A 147 -7.20 1.12 2.64
CA ILE A 147 -6.07 0.40 3.25
C ILE A 147 -5.05 1.40 3.82
N ALA A 148 -4.74 2.46 3.07
CA ALA A 148 -3.81 3.49 3.51
C ALA A 148 -4.32 4.29 4.71
N LEU A 149 -5.64 4.48 4.89
CA LEU A 149 -6.20 5.10 6.10
C LEU A 149 -5.80 4.33 7.36
N VAL A 150 -5.83 2.99 7.32
CA VAL A 150 -5.41 2.17 8.47
C VAL A 150 -3.90 2.32 8.71
N LEU A 151 -3.09 2.39 7.65
CA LEU A 151 -1.64 2.62 7.77
C LEU A 151 -1.28 3.95 8.46
N ILE A 152 -2.12 4.98 8.29
CA ILE A 152 -1.91 6.29 8.94
C ILE A 152 -2.68 6.46 10.26
N GLY A 153 -3.37 5.40 10.72
CA GLY A 153 -4.11 5.40 12.00
C GLY A 153 -5.45 6.12 11.95
N GLU A 154 -6.02 6.35 10.78
CA GLU A 154 -7.29 7.09 10.59
C GLU A 154 -8.41 6.20 9.99
N GLY A 155 -8.15 4.92 9.79
CA GLY A 155 -9.10 3.94 9.27
C GLY A 155 -9.57 2.94 10.33
N HIS A 156 -10.46 2.06 9.89
CA HIS A 156 -10.95 0.93 10.69
C HIS A 156 -10.46 -0.38 10.07
N ALA A 157 -10.23 -1.38 10.92
CA ALA A 157 -9.84 -2.71 10.50
C ALA A 157 -10.45 -3.76 11.43
N PHE A 158 -10.80 -4.90 10.86
CA PHE A 158 -11.04 -6.10 11.63
C PHE A 158 -9.70 -6.68 12.10
N VAL A 159 -9.62 -7.01 13.38
CA VAL A 159 -8.46 -7.70 13.96
C VAL A 159 -8.99 -8.93 14.65
N GLU A 160 -8.59 -10.11 14.20
CA GLU A 160 -8.95 -11.33 14.89
C GLU A 160 -8.35 -11.32 16.31
N PRO A 161 -9.13 -11.54 17.37
CA PRO A 161 -8.59 -11.61 18.71
C PRO A 161 -7.52 -12.70 18.72
N ALA A 162 -6.32 -12.38 19.20
CA ALA A 162 -5.28 -13.40 19.41
C ALA A 162 -5.90 -14.56 20.18
N GLY A 163 -5.98 -15.71 19.53
CA GLY A 163 -6.59 -16.90 20.14
C GLY A 163 -5.98 -17.10 21.53
N ARG A 164 -6.82 -17.23 22.54
CA ARG A 164 -6.36 -17.66 23.86
C ARG A 164 -5.73 -19.02 23.67
N ALA A 165 -4.41 -19.09 23.80
CA ALA A 165 -3.69 -20.35 23.95
C ALA A 165 -4.09 -21.02 25.27
#